data_acc4b155d2ade575d2a443c3ec6223ef
#
_entry.id   acc4b155d2ade575d2a443c3ec6223ef
#
_cell.length_a   1.000
_cell.length_b   1.000
_cell.length_c   1.000
_cell.angle_alpha   90.00
_cell.angle_beta   90.00
_cell.angle_gamma   90.00
#
_symmetry.space_group_name_H-M   'P 1'
#
loop_
_entity.id
_entity.type
_entity.pdbx_description
1 polymer ?
#
loop_
_entity_poly.entity_id
_entity_poly.type
_entity_poly.pdbx_seq_one_letter_code
_entity_poly.pdbx_strand_id
1 'polypeptide(L)'
;MVAAALPMAALVFFIARLGDWSRGGNDPRNIAVYVGAVLAGVVAYVAVLVVAGHPSRALQTITAILGCGALISLAFVAEFLLFMPFFGPTVTGIAAQLILLWSVPVEGHIIARALGRHWYIGIAIAIGVFVLQYLIYSAMAPAA
;
A
#
# COMPACT_ATOMS: atom_id res chain seq x y z
N MET A 1 -10.09 -1.84 -18.28
CA MET A 1 -10.02 -1.78 -16.79
C MET A 1 -8.66 -1.33 -16.27
N VAL A 2 -7.53 -1.79 -16.80
CA VAL A 2 -6.17 -1.34 -16.38
C VAL A 2 -5.94 0.17 -16.61
N ALA A 3 -6.46 0.70 -17.72
CA ALA A 3 -6.29 2.12 -18.08
C ALA A 3 -6.94 3.11 -17.09
N ALA A 4 -7.92 2.68 -16.29
CA ALA A 4 -8.58 3.52 -15.29
C ALA A 4 -7.95 3.39 -13.89
N ALA A 5 -7.32 2.25 -13.57
CA ALA A 5 -6.72 2.00 -12.27
C ALA A 5 -5.44 2.83 -12.06
N LEU A 6 -4.62 3.00 -13.09
CA LEU A 6 -3.39 3.79 -13.01
C LEU A 6 -3.65 5.29 -12.73
N PRO A 7 -4.54 6.01 -13.48
CA PRO A 7 -4.82 7.41 -13.18
C PRO A 7 -5.52 7.58 -11.83
N MET A 8 -6.34 6.62 -11.41
CA MET A 8 -7.00 6.67 -10.10
C MET A 8 -6.00 6.46 -8.96
N ALA A 9 -5.07 5.52 -9.08
CA ALA A 9 -3.97 5.34 -8.13
C ALA A 9 -3.06 6.59 -8.07
N ALA A 10 -2.77 7.20 -9.24
CA ALA A 10 -2.00 8.44 -9.30
C ALA A 10 -2.74 9.60 -8.64
N LEU A 11 -4.06 9.73 -8.86
CA LEU A 11 -4.89 10.78 -8.26
C LEU A 11 -4.90 10.65 -6.73
N VAL A 12 -5.12 9.45 -6.21
CA VAL A 12 -5.15 9.20 -4.76
C VAL A 12 -3.77 9.39 -4.14
N PHE A 13 -2.70 8.97 -4.84
CA PHE A 13 -1.33 9.26 -4.46
C PHE A 13 -1.09 10.78 -4.36
N PHE A 14 -1.59 11.55 -5.34
CA PHE A 14 -1.46 13.01 -5.36
C PHE A 14 -2.24 13.67 -4.21
N ILE A 15 -3.45 13.18 -3.92
CA ILE A 15 -4.28 13.68 -2.81
C ILE A 15 -3.61 13.36 -1.45
N ALA A 16 -3.08 12.15 -1.27
CA ALA A 16 -2.33 11.79 -0.07
C ALA A 16 -1.09 12.68 0.11
N ARG A 17 -0.41 13.03 -0.98
CA ARG A 17 0.74 13.94 -0.98
C ARG A 17 0.38 15.38 -0.62
N LEU A 18 -0.81 15.86 -1.00
CA LEU A 18 -1.29 17.18 -0.56
C LEU A 18 -1.45 17.24 0.97
N GLY A 19 -1.86 16.15 1.61
CA GLY A 19 -1.89 16.04 3.06
C GLY A 19 -0.50 16.09 3.71
N ASP A 20 0.49 15.45 3.12
CA ASP A 20 1.88 15.49 3.57
C ASP A 20 2.53 16.87 3.32
N TRP A 21 2.16 17.54 2.24
CA TRP A 21 2.64 18.86 1.92
C TRP A 21 2.28 19.91 3.00
N SER A 22 1.10 19.79 3.56
CA SER A 22 0.66 20.65 4.66
C SER A 22 1.45 20.44 5.96
N ARG A 23 2.17 19.33 6.09
CA ARG A 23 2.99 18.96 7.26
C ARG A 23 4.49 19.28 7.11
N GLY A 24 4.92 19.93 6.01
CA GLY A 24 6.33 20.27 5.78
C GLY A 24 7.23 19.12 5.35
N GLY A 25 6.65 17.95 5.01
CA GLY A 25 7.38 16.73 4.65
C GLY A 25 7.77 16.61 3.17
N ASN A 26 8.13 17.70 2.50
CA ASN A 26 8.42 17.73 1.05
C ASN A 26 9.88 17.45 0.68
N ASP A 27 10.55 16.57 1.39
CA ASP A 27 11.86 16.14 0.89
C ASP A 27 11.64 15.19 -0.32
N PRO A 28 12.19 15.53 -1.52
CA PRO A 28 12.15 14.65 -2.69
C PRO A 28 12.69 13.24 -2.41
N ARG A 29 13.59 13.10 -1.43
CA ARG A 29 14.14 11.83 -0.99
C ARG A 29 13.05 10.92 -0.39
N ASN A 30 12.16 11.47 0.42
CA ASN A 30 11.05 10.72 1.01
C ASN A 30 10.08 10.18 -0.05
N ILE A 31 9.88 10.93 -1.13
CA ILE A 31 9.08 10.48 -2.28
C ILE A 31 9.75 9.29 -2.96
N ALA A 32 11.04 9.41 -3.26
CA ALA A 32 11.78 8.35 -3.93
C ALA A 32 11.81 7.05 -3.10
N VAL A 33 12.00 7.16 -1.78
CA VAL A 33 11.96 6.02 -0.85
C VAL A 33 10.58 5.37 -0.84
N TYR A 34 9.52 6.17 -0.75
CA TYR A 34 8.14 5.65 -0.77
C TYR A 34 7.81 4.95 -2.09
N VAL A 35 8.10 5.58 -3.21
CA VAL A 35 7.89 5.00 -4.55
C VAL A 35 8.72 3.73 -4.71
N GLY A 36 9.97 3.73 -4.24
CA GLY A 36 10.83 2.56 -4.24
C GLY A 36 10.26 1.39 -3.44
N ALA A 37 9.73 1.64 -2.25
CA ALA A 37 9.09 0.62 -1.42
C ALA A 37 7.83 0.05 -2.08
N VAL A 38 6.99 0.90 -2.68
CA VAL A 38 5.79 0.46 -3.42
C VAL A 38 6.17 -0.40 -4.63
N LEU A 39 7.15 0.04 -5.41
CA LEU A 39 7.63 -0.72 -6.57
C LEU A 39 8.23 -2.07 -6.15
N ALA A 40 9.00 -2.11 -5.06
CA ALA A 40 9.53 -3.36 -4.52
C ALA A 40 8.41 -4.33 -4.12
N GLY A 41 7.32 -3.84 -3.52
CA GLY A 41 6.14 -4.64 -3.21
C GLY A 41 5.48 -5.21 -4.47
N VAL A 42 5.28 -4.38 -5.50
CA VAL A 42 4.73 -4.83 -6.79
C VAL A 42 5.62 -5.91 -7.42
N VAL A 43 6.93 -5.68 -7.46
CA VAL A 43 7.90 -6.67 -7.99
C VAL A 43 7.86 -7.97 -7.19
N ALA A 44 7.78 -7.90 -5.86
CA ALA A 44 7.68 -9.07 -5.01
C ALA A 44 6.41 -9.90 -5.31
N TYR A 45 5.25 -9.25 -5.46
CA TYR A 45 4.01 -9.93 -5.83
C TYR A 45 4.08 -10.57 -7.21
N VAL A 46 4.67 -9.88 -8.20
CA VAL A 46 4.89 -10.44 -9.54
C VAL A 46 5.81 -11.66 -9.46
N ALA A 47 6.91 -11.56 -8.72
CA ALA A 47 7.85 -12.66 -8.56
C ALA A 47 7.18 -13.90 -7.95
N VAL A 48 6.35 -13.71 -6.90
CA VAL A 48 5.58 -14.79 -6.30
C VAL A 48 4.66 -15.46 -7.31
N LEU A 49 3.94 -14.69 -8.14
CA LEU A 49 3.03 -15.24 -9.16
C LEU A 49 3.78 -15.98 -10.28
N VAL A 50 4.93 -15.45 -10.70
CA VAL A 50 5.78 -16.10 -11.72
C VAL A 50 6.34 -17.42 -11.19
N VAL A 51 6.90 -17.42 -9.98
CA VAL A 51 7.43 -18.64 -9.34
C VAL A 51 6.32 -19.67 -9.10
N ALA A 52 5.10 -19.22 -8.77
CA ALA A 52 3.95 -20.10 -8.62
C ALA A 52 3.35 -20.61 -9.95
N GLY A 53 3.90 -20.23 -11.11
CA GLY A 53 3.44 -20.67 -12.42
C GLY A 53 2.18 -19.96 -12.93
N HIS A 54 1.85 -18.78 -12.39
CA HIS A 54 0.66 -17.99 -12.76
C HIS A 54 0.97 -16.59 -13.34
N PRO A 55 1.93 -16.45 -14.27
CA PRO A 55 2.32 -15.13 -14.79
C PRO A 55 1.18 -14.40 -15.51
N SER A 56 0.25 -15.14 -16.12
CA SER A 56 -0.92 -14.57 -16.81
C SER A 56 -1.87 -13.81 -15.88
N ARG A 57 -1.84 -14.11 -14.57
CA ARG A 57 -2.67 -13.42 -13.56
C ARG A 57 -1.99 -12.20 -12.95
N ALA A 58 -0.70 -11.97 -13.24
CA ALA A 58 0.07 -10.90 -12.63
C ALA A 58 -0.57 -9.52 -12.87
N LEU A 59 -0.97 -9.23 -14.11
CA LEU A 59 -1.59 -7.94 -14.46
C LEU A 59 -2.90 -7.70 -13.70
N GLN A 60 -3.77 -8.72 -13.62
CA GLN A 60 -5.04 -8.61 -12.89
C GLN A 60 -4.81 -8.41 -11.39
N THR A 61 -3.84 -9.13 -10.83
CA THR A 61 -3.48 -9.05 -9.41
C THR A 61 -2.92 -7.68 -9.07
N ILE A 62 -1.98 -7.15 -9.88
CA ILE A 62 -1.41 -5.82 -9.69
C ILE A 62 -2.50 -4.75 -9.77
N THR A 63 -3.40 -4.85 -10.76
CA THR A 63 -4.52 -3.91 -10.89
C THR A 63 -5.42 -3.93 -9.66
N ALA A 64 -5.71 -5.13 -9.11
CA ALA A 64 -6.51 -5.26 -7.91
C ALA A 64 -5.80 -4.68 -6.67
N ILE A 65 -4.51 -4.96 -6.48
CA ILE A 65 -3.70 -4.44 -5.37
C ILE A 65 -3.61 -2.91 -5.45
N LEU A 66 -3.30 -2.35 -6.62
CA LEU A 66 -3.24 -0.90 -6.81
C LEU A 66 -4.60 -0.23 -6.60
N GLY A 67 -5.68 -0.85 -7.06
CA GLY A 67 -7.04 -0.36 -6.82
C GLY A 67 -7.43 -0.37 -5.35
N CYS A 68 -7.16 -1.45 -4.63
CA CYS A 68 -7.39 -1.53 -3.19
C CYS A 68 -6.46 -0.57 -2.42
N GLY A 69 -5.19 -0.46 -2.82
CA GLY A 69 -4.26 0.50 -2.24
C GLY A 69 -4.74 1.95 -2.39
N ALA A 70 -5.33 2.28 -3.55
CA ALA A 70 -5.94 3.59 -3.77
C ALA A 70 -7.11 3.86 -2.81
N LEU A 71 -8.00 2.88 -2.60
CA LEU A 71 -9.11 2.98 -1.65
C LEU A 71 -8.62 3.12 -0.21
N ILE A 72 -7.60 2.36 0.18
CA ILE A 72 -6.97 2.45 1.49
C ILE A 72 -6.34 3.83 1.69
N SER A 73 -5.64 4.37 0.70
CA SER A 73 -5.09 5.71 0.75
C SER A 73 -6.18 6.78 0.90
N LEU A 74 -7.31 6.61 0.22
CA LEU A 74 -8.47 7.49 0.39
C LEU A 74 -9.05 7.40 1.81
N ALA A 75 -9.10 6.19 2.39
CA ALA A 75 -9.53 5.99 3.77
C ALA A 75 -8.59 6.70 4.77
N PHE A 76 -7.26 6.69 4.54
CA PHE A 76 -6.31 7.45 5.36
C PHE A 76 -6.54 8.97 5.28
N VAL A 77 -6.82 9.49 4.07
CA VAL A 77 -7.12 10.92 3.92
C VAL A 77 -8.43 11.29 4.62
N ALA A 78 -9.47 10.48 4.42
CA ALA A 78 -10.76 10.72 5.07
C ALA A 78 -10.67 10.61 6.59
N GLU A 79 -9.96 9.61 7.09
CA GLU A 79 -9.68 9.42 8.51
C GLU A 79 -8.97 10.66 9.09
N PHE A 80 -7.90 11.11 8.46
CA PHE A 80 -7.15 12.27 8.92
C PHE A 80 -8.03 13.55 8.95
N LEU A 81 -8.79 13.80 7.89
CA LEU A 81 -9.65 14.99 7.82
C LEU A 81 -10.80 14.98 8.83
N LEU A 82 -11.34 13.79 9.13
CA LEU A 82 -12.48 13.65 10.02
C LEU A 82 -12.06 13.48 11.48
N PHE A 83 -11.00 12.72 11.77
CA PHE A 83 -10.63 12.39 13.15
C PHE A 83 -9.71 13.42 13.78
N MET A 84 -8.78 14.00 13.00
CA MET A 84 -7.81 14.93 13.55
C MET A 84 -8.44 16.15 14.24
N PRO A 85 -9.46 16.84 13.67
CA PRO A 85 -10.07 18.00 14.31
C PRO A 85 -10.95 17.67 15.54
N PHE A 86 -11.51 16.45 15.62
CA PHE A 86 -12.44 16.08 16.69
C PHE A 86 -11.79 15.27 17.81
N PHE A 87 -10.85 14.40 17.50
CA PHE A 87 -10.30 13.43 18.44
C PHE A 87 -8.80 13.61 18.72
N GLY A 88 -8.15 14.52 17.99
CA GLY A 88 -6.72 14.82 18.15
C GLY A 88 -5.77 13.75 17.60
N PRO A 89 -4.44 13.98 17.71
CA PRO A 89 -3.44 13.19 17.02
C PRO A 89 -3.32 11.73 17.49
N THR A 90 -3.60 11.46 18.78
CA THR A 90 -3.48 10.12 19.35
C THR A 90 -4.52 9.16 18.77
N VAL A 91 -5.79 9.58 18.74
CA VAL A 91 -6.90 8.75 18.22
C VAL A 91 -6.76 8.57 16.71
N THR A 92 -6.39 9.65 16.00
CA THR A 92 -6.09 9.61 14.57
C THR A 92 -4.96 8.62 14.27
N GLY A 93 -3.88 8.62 15.05
CA GLY A 93 -2.79 7.66 14.88
C GLY A 93 -3.21 6.20 15.10
N ILE A 94 -4.08 5.93 16.09
CA ILE A 94 -4.64 4.58 16.32
C ILE A 94 -5.52 4.16 15.14
N ALA A 95 -6.39 5.03 14.67
CA ALA A 95 -7.27 4.74 13.53
C ALA A 95 -6.46 4.47 12.26
N ALA A 96 -5.41 5.26 11.99
CA ALA A 96 -4.48 5.03 10.89
C ALA A 96 -3.80 3.64 10.97
N GLN A 97 -3.36 3.23 12.17
CA GLN A 97 -2.78 1.90 12.37
C GLN A 97 -3.79 0.77 12.11
N LEU A 98 -5.06 0.95 12.49
CA LEU A 98 -6.11 -0.02 12.21
C LEU A 98 -6.38 -0.15 10.70
N ILE A 99 -6.39 0.96 9.97
CA ILE A 99 -6.53 0.96 8.50
C ILE A 99 -5.35 0.22 7.87
N LEU A 100 -4.12 0.48 8.32
CA LEU A 100 -2.92 -0.19 7.85
C LEU A 100 -2.98 -1.70 8.12
N LEU A 101 -3.38 -2.09 9.34
CA LEU A 101 -3.51 -3.50 9.71
C LEU A 101 -4.59 -4.21 8.88
N TRP A 102 -5.66 -3.49 8.52
CA TRP A 102 -6.71 -4.00 7.65
C TRP A 102 -6.27 -4.19 6.19
N SER A 103 -5.29 -3.44 5.72
CA SER A 103 -4.76 -3.59 4.35
C SER A 103 -4.13 -4.96 4.10
N VAL A 104 -3.47 -5.54 5.11
CA VAL A 104 -2.76 -6.82 4.99
C VAL A 104 -3.70 -7.99 4.64
N PRO A 105 -4.82 -8.24 5.35
CA PRO A 105 -5.74 -9.30 4.97
C PRO A 105 -6.41 -9.06 3.61
N VAL A 106 -6.63 -7.80 3.22
CA VAL A 106 -7.19 -7.47 1.89
C VAL A 106 -6.22 -7.89 0.78
N GLU A 107 -4.97 -7.46 0.86
CA GLU A 107 -3.92 -7.86 -0.09
C GLU A 107 -3.70 -9.37 -0.07
N GLY A 108 -3.66 -9.96 1.13
CA GLY A 108 -3.54 -11.41 1.30
C GLY A 108 -4.65 -12.19 0.63
N HIS A 109 -5.90 -11.70 0.69
CA HIS A 109 -7.02 -12.34 0.01
C HIS A 109 -6.87 -12.26 -1.51
N ILE A 110 -6.45 -11.10 -2.05
CA ILE A 110 -6.21 -10.91 -3.49
C ILE A 110 -5.16 -11.91 -3.99
N ILE A 111 -4.03 -12.02 -3.28
CA ILE A 111 -2.94 -12.94 -3.63
C ILE A 111 -3.37 -14.40 -3.51
N ALA A 112 -4.08 -14.77 -2.44
CA ALA A 112 -4.59 -16.13 -2.27
C ALA A 112 -5.48 -16.55 -3.46
N ARG A 113 -6.36 -15.66 -3.90
CA ARG A 113 -7.23 -15.89 -5.06
C ARG A 113 -6.44 -16.00 -6.37
N ALA A 114 -5.44 -15.15 -6.55
CA ALA A 114 -4.57 -15.19 -7.72
C ALA A 114 -3.78 -16.51 -7.82
N LEU A 115 -3.32 -17.03 -6.69
CA LEU A 115 -2.58 -18.29 -6.58
C LEU A 115 -3.49 -19.53 -6.57
N GLY A 116 -4.81 -19.37 -6.41
CA GLY A 116 -5.72 -20.50 -6.20
C GLY A 116 -5.43 -21.25 -4.90
N ARG A 117 -4.93 -20.59 -3.89
CA ARG A 117 -4.52 -21.16 -2.60
C ARG A 117 -5.42 -20.67 -1.46
N HIS A 118 -5.27 -21.31 -0.29
CA HIS A 118 -5.97 -20.91 0.92
C HIS A 118 -5.61 -19.48 1.35
N TRP A 119 -6.57 -18.78 1.95
CA TRP A 119 -6.45 -17.37 2.33
C TRP A 119 -5.28 -17.08 3.30
N TYR A 120 -4.95 -18.02 4.21
CA TYR A 120 -3.81 -17.85 5.13
C TYR A 120 -2.45 -17.83 4.42
N ILE A 121 -2.30 -18.52 3.28
CA ILE A 121 -1.07 -18.47 2.47
C ILE A 121 -0.92 -17.08 1.86
N GLY A 122 -2.01 -16.51 1.36
CA GLY A 122 -2.01 -15.15 0.84
C GLY A 122 -1.67 -14.12 1.92
N ILE A 123 -2.21 -14.26 3.13
CA ILE A 123 -1.87 -13.39 4.26
C ILE A 123 -0.38 -13.52 4.64
N ALA A 124 0.15 -14.73 4.69
CA ALA A 124 1.58 -14.94 4.98
C ALA A 124 2.48 -14.25 3.94
N ILE A 125 2.11 -14.32 2.66
CA ILE A 125 2.81 -13.62 1.57
C ILE A 125 2.68 -12.10 1.74
N ALA A 126 1.47 -11.59 2.02
CA ALA A 126 1.24 -10.16 2.20
C ALA A 126 2.03 -9.60 3.40
N ILE A 127 2.09 -10.34 4.51
CA ILE A 127 2.95 -9.98 5.65
C ILE A 127 4.43 -9.95 5.24
N GLY A 128 4.90 -10.93 4.48
CA GLY A 128 6.27 -10.96 3.98
C GLY A 128 6.61 -9.77 3.10
N VAL A 129 5.71 -9.39 2.19
CA VAL A 129 5.87 -8.21 1.34
C VAL A 129 5.82 -6.92 2.17
N PHE A 130 4.92 -6.82 3.13
CA PHE A 130 4.83 -5.68 4.04
C PHE A 130 6.12 -5.49 4.85
N VAL A 131 6.68 -6.58 5.41
CA VAL A 131 7.97 -6.55 6.13
C VAL A 131 9.09 -6.11 5.18
N LEU A 132 9.13 -6.63 3.96
CA LEU A 132 10.12 -6.23 2.95
C LEU A 132 10.04 -4.72 2.65
N GLN A 133 8.84 -4.20 2.43
CA GLN A 133 8.61 -2.76 2.19
C GLN A 133 9.06 -1.92 3.40
N TYR A 134 8.73 -2.36 4.61
CA TYR A 134 9.14 -1.71 5.84
C TYR A 134 10.67 -1.68 6.00
N LEU A 135 11.36 -2.79 5.72
CA LEU A 135 12.82 -2.86 5.77
C LEU A 135 13.47 -1.94 4.74
N ILE A 136 12.95 -1.88 3.52
CA ILE A 136 13.43 -0.96 2.48
C ILE A 136 13.22 0.49 2.94
N TYR A 137 12.03 0.81 3.45
CA TYR A 137 11.72 2.15 3.94
C TYR A 137 12.67 2.55 5.09
N SER A 138 12.84 1.67 6.09
CA SER A 138 13.71 1.94 7.25
C SER A 138 15.20 2.04 6.89
N ALA A 139 15.65 1.28 5.89
CA ALA A 139 17.05 1.34 5.42
C ALA A 139 17.36 2.59 4.58
N MET A 140 16.36 3.14 3.90
CA MET A 140 16.52 4.29 3.01
C MET A 140 16.07 5.61 3.65
N ALA A 141 15.30 5.56 4.75
CA ALA A 141 14.91 6.75 5.50
C ALA A 141 16.16 7.42 6.08
N PRO A 142 16.34 8.74 5.91
CA PRO A 142 17.46 9.45 6.54
C PRO A 142 17.37 9.27 8.05
N ALA A 143 18.51 8.98 8.67
CA ALA A 143 18.60 8.97 10.14
C ALA A 143 18.16 10.35 10.65
N ALA A 144 17.17 10.33 11.56
CA ALA A 144 16.63 11.54 12.20
C ALA A 144 17.64 12.16 13.15
#